data_5fa00bbcee9806fe5990046bce6230c0
#
_entry.id   5fa00bbcee9806fe5990046bce6230c0
#
_cell.length_a   1.000
_cell.length_b   1.000
_cell.length_c   1.000
_cell.angle_alpha   90.00
_cell.angle_beta   90.00
_cell.angle_gamma   90.00
#
_symmetry.space_group_name_H-M   'P 1'
#
loop_
_entity.id
_entity.type
_entity.pdbx_description
1 polymer ?
#
loop_
_entity_poly.entity_id
_entity_poly.type
_entity_poly.pdbx_seq_one_letter_code
_entity_poly.pdbx_strand_id
1 'polypeptide(L)'
;IRDVAPSRGLGDVYKRQKLIEVLQRIVDQGDTVIIIEHNLDVIKVADYIVDLGPEGGDGGGTIVVAGTPEKVAKCEASYTGSFLKKML
;
A
#
# COMPACT_ATOMS: atom_id res chain seq x y z
N ILE A 1 -6.94 0.47 -8.16
CA ILE A 1 -8.15 1.26 -8.05
C ILE A 1 -7.92 2.64 -8.61
N ARG A 2 -8.79 3.06 -9.42
CA ARG A 2 -8.67 4.34 -10.06
C ARG A 2 -9.73 5.30 -9.59
N ASP A 3 -9.32 6.50 -9.28
CA ASP A 3 -10.22 7.56 -8.93
C ASP A 3 -10.44 8.45 -10.14
N VAL A 4 -11.68 8.63 -10.52
CA VAL A 4 -11.99 9.35 -11.75
C VAL A 4 -12.97 10.48 -11.57
N ALA A 5 -13.66 10.56 -10.47
CA ALA A 5 -14.64 11.60 -10.25
C ALA A 5 -14.15 12.57 -9.18
N PRO A 6 -14.18 13.88 -9.45
CA PRO A 6 -13.70 14.85 -8.47
C PRO A 6 -14.57 14.94 -7.22
N SER A 7 -15.83 14.59 -7.33
CA SER A 7 -16.75 14.68 -6.19
C SER A 7 -16.68 13.48 -5.26
N ARG A 8 -15.78 12.59 -5.49
CA ARG A 8 -15.75 11.33 -4.77
C ARG A 8 -15.03 11.35 -3.45
N GLY A 9 -14.60 12.49 -2.99
CA GLY A 9 -13.79 12.57 -1.78
C GLY A 9 -14.32 11.74 -0.63
N LEU A 10 -15.58 11.99 -0.23
CA LEU A 10 -16.17 11.20 0.84
C LEU A 10 -16.46 9.76 0.41
N GLY A 11 -16.90 9.58 -0.82
CA GLY A 11 -17.16 8.26 -1.36
C GLY A 11 -15.91 7.41 -1.41
N ASP A 12 -14.79 8.02 -1.78
CA ASP A 12 -13.51 7.29 -1.85
C ASP A 12 -13.01 6.89 -0.49
N VAL A 13 -13.13 7.77 0.50
CA VAL A 13 -12.75 7.44 1.87
C VAL A 13 -13.58 6.26 2.36
N TYR A 14 -14.88 6.29 2.11
CA TYR A 14 -15.76 5.20 2.52
C TYR A 14 -15.37 3.89 1.82
N LYS A 15 -15.11 3.95 0.53
CA LYS A 15 -14.75 2.76 -0.24
C LYS A 15 -13.43 2.17 0.22
N ARG A 16 -12.44 3.03 0.51
CA ARG A 16 -11.16 2.56 1.00
C ARG A 16 -11.29 1.88 2.35
N GLN A 17 -12.06 2.48 3.23
CA GLN A 17 -12.28 1.89 4.55
C GLN A 17 -13.01 0.55 4.44
N LYS A 18 -13.97 0.47 3.53
CA LYS A 18 -14.69 -0.78 3.30
C LYS A 18 -13.76 -1.86 2.77
N LEU A 19 -12.89 -1.50 1.85
CA LEU A 19 -11.91 -2.43 1.32
C LEU A 19 -10.98 -2.94 2.42
N ILE A 20 -10.49 -2.04 3.24
CA ILE A 20 -9.59 -2.41 4.34
C ILE A 20 -10.30 -3.35 5.31
N GLU A 21 -11.55 -3.08 5.64
CA GLU A 21 -12.32 -3.95 6.52
C GLU A 21 -12.48 -5.35 5.94
N VAL A 22 -12.77 -5.45 4.65
CA VAL A 22 -12.93 -6.75 3.99
C VAL A 22 -11.61 -7.51 3.99
N LEU A 23 -10.52 -6.83 3.65
CA LEU A 23 -9.19 -7.44 3.65
C LEU A 23 -8.82 -7.93 5.04
N GLN A 24 -9.11 -7.14 6.05
CA GLN A 24 -8.80 -7.51 7.43
C GLN A 24 -9.58 -8.74 7.88
N ARG A 25 -10.84 -8.86 7.47
CA ARG A 25 -11.63 -10.05 7.78
C ARG A 25 -11.04 -11.30 7.16
N ILE A 26 -10.60 -11.19 5.90
CA ILE A 26 -10.01 -12.35 5.21
C ILE A 26 -8.74 -12.79 5.93
N VAL A 27 -7.91 -11.84 6.31
CA VAL A 27 -6.67 -12.13 7.03
C VAL A 27 -6.97 -12.73 8.41
N ASP A 28 -7.96 -12.19 9.09
CA ASP A 28 -8.32 -12.68 10.44
C ASP A 28 -8.84 -14.11 10.41
N GLN A 29 -9.34 -14.55 9.26
CA GLN A 29 -9.78 -15.93 9.09
C GLN A 29 -8.61 -16.89 8.81
N GLY A 30 -7.40 -16.38 8.76
CA GLY A 30 -6.22 -17.19 8.53
C GLY A 30 -5.76 -17.24 7.08
N ASP A 31 -6.40 -16.49 6.21
CA ASP A 31 -6.03 -16.45 4.80
C ASP A 31 -4.95 -15.42 4.55
N THR A 32 -4.14 -15.69 3.52
CA THR A 32 -3.11 -14.75 3.07
C THR A 32 -3.67 -13.95 1.89
N VAL A 33 -3.48 -12.64 1.95
CA VAL A 33 -3.94 -11.75 0.89
C VAL A 33 -2.75 -11.01 0.31
N ILE A 34 -2.64 -11.04 -1.02
CA ILE A 34 -1.61 -10.28 -1.75
C ILE A 34 -2.34 -9.30 -2.66
N ILE A 35 -2.02 -8.03 -2.53
CA ILE A 35 -2.64 -7.00 -3.36
C ILE A 35 -1.59 -6.11 -3.98
N ILE A 36 -1.91 -5.58 -5.14
CA ILE A 36 -1.10 -4.56 -5.80
C ILE A 36 -1.85 -3.26 -5.60
N GLU A 37 -1.21 -2.30 -4.94
CA GLU A 37 -1.92 -1.10 -4.53
C GLU A 37 -1.00 0.11 -4.56
N HIS A 38 -1.57 1.27 -4.86
CA HIS A 38 -0.86 2.54 -4.86
C HIS A 38 -1.37 3.48 -3.77
N ASN A 39 -2.51 3.14 -3.17
CA ASN A 39 -3.12 3.99 -2.16
C ASN A 39 -2.43 3.78 -0.82
N LEU A 40 -1.83 4.83 -0.29
CA LEU A 40 -1.06 4.74 0.94
C LEU A 40 -1.90 4.38 2.16
N ASP A 41 -3.19 4.74 2.15
CA ASP A 41 -4.07 4.37 3.25
C ASP A 41 -4.26 2.85 3.35
N VAL A 42 -4.21 2.18 2.21
CA VAL A 42 -4.27 0.71 2.18
C VAL A 42 -2.90 0.12 2.49
N ILE A 43 -1.86 0.69 1.91
CA ILE A 43 -0.49 0.18 2.09
C ILE A 43 -0.07 0.24 3.55
N LYS A 44 -0.41 1.31 4.25
CA LYS A 44 0.04 1.49 5.63
C LYS A 44 -0.51 0.47 6.61
N VAL A 45 -1.62 -0.19 6.26
CA VAL A 45 -2.21 -1.22 7.14
C VAL A 45 -1.77 -2.63 6.77
N ALA A 46 -0.90 -2.77 5.79
CA ALA A 46 -0.37 -4.06 5.41
C ALA A 46 0.57 -4.59 6.50
N ASP A 47 0.64 -5.91 6.59
CA ASP A 47 1.59 -6.55 7.50
C ASP A 47 2.99 -6.58 6.89
N TYR A 48 3.06 -6.63 5.57
CA TYR A 48 4.31 -6.77 4.86
C TYR A 48 4.20 -6.08 3.50
N ILE A 49 5.20 -5.30 3.16
CA ILE A 49 5.24 -4.55 1.91
C ILE A 49 6.46 -4.98 1.09
N VAL A 50 6.26 -5.17 -0.20
CA VAL A 50 7.37 -5.34 -1.14
C VAL A 50 7.34 -4.12 -2.06
N ASP A 51 8.37 -3.30 -1.97
CA ASP A 51 8.48 -2.08 -2.77
C ASP A 51 9.43 -2.35 -3.93
N LEU A 52 8.90 -2.21 -5.14
CA LEU A 52 9.67 -2.43 -6.35
C LEU A 52 10.27 -1.13 -6.82
N GLY A 53 11.30 -1.24 -7.64
CA GLY A 53 12.00 -0.09 -8.19
C GLY A 53 11.06 0.90 -8.85
N PRO A 54 11.46 2.18 -8.93
CA PRO A 54 10.58 3.24 -9.40
C PRO A 54 10.12 3.08 -10.84
N GLU A 55 10.89 2.36 -11.66
CA GLU A 55 10.54 2.11 -13.04
C GLU A 55 10.04 0.68 -13.17
N GLY A 56 8.80 0.52 -13.60
CA GLY A 56 8.29 -0.80 -13.89
C GLY A 56 8.96 -1.39 -15.13
N GLY A 57 8.72 -2.64 -15.37
CA GLY A 57 9.26 -3.32 -16.54
C GLY A 57 10.74 -3.61 -16.43
N ASP A 58 11.45 -3.49 -17.53
CA ASP A 58 12.85 -3.94 -17.63
C ASP A 58 13.78 -3.20 -16.67
N GLY A 59 13.52 -1.93 -16.45
CA GLY A 59 14.39 -1.15 -15.58
C GLY A 59 13.99 -1.18 -14.12
N GLY A 60 12.79 -1.70 -13.80
CA GLY A 60 12.23 -1.60 -12.47
C GLY A 60 11.97 -2.90 -11.77
N GLY A 61 12.56 -3.97 -12.21
CA GLY A 61 12.27 -5.28 -11.64
C GLY A 61 12.94 -5.57 -10.31
N THR A 62 13.65 -4.62 -9.72
CA THR A 62 14.42 -4.83 -8.51
C THR A 62 13.63 -4.45 -7.27
N ILE A 63 13.70 -5.27 -6.25
CA ILE A 63 13.11 -4.95 -4.96
C ILE A 63 13.97 -3.90 -4.27
N VAL A 64 13.36 -2.76 -3.94
CA VAL A 64 14.04 -1.70 -3.21
C VAL A 64 14.11 -2.05 -1.74
N VAL A 65 13.00 -2.47 -1.18
CA VAL A 65 12.91 -2.85 0.22
C VAL A 65 11.71 -3.77 0.41
N ALA A 66 11.78 -4.65 1.37
CA ALA A 66 10.67 -5.51 1.73
C ALA A 66 10.63 -5.64 3.24
N GLY A 67 9.45 -5.56 3.82
CA GLY A 67 9.29 -5.66 5.25
C GLY A 67 8.00 -5.03 5.73
N THR A 68 7.95 -4.77 7.03
CA THR A 68 6.80 -4.09 7.63
C THR A 68 6.72 -2.65 7.13
N PRO A 69 5.55 -2.01 7.26
CA PRO A 69 5.45 -0.58 6.91
C PRO A 69 6.51 0.28 7.61
N GLU A 70 6.81 -0.02 8.87
CA GLU A 70 7.82 0.71 9.63
C GLU A 70 9.21 0.56 9.01
N LYS A 71 9.54 -0.65 8.59
CA LYS A 71 10.83 -0.90 7.95
C LYS A 71 10.92 -0.18 6.61
N VAL A 72 9.85 -0.21 5.83
CA VAL A 72 9.81 0.47 4.55
C VAL A 72 9.93 1.98 4.74
N ALA A 73 9.28 2.52 5.75
CA ALA A 73 9.34 3.96 6.06
C ALA A 73 10.75 4.42 6.41
N LYS A 74 11.58 3.54 6.95
CA LYS A 74 12.96 3.87 7.30
C LYS A 74 13.92 3.76 6.12
N CYS A 75 13.50 3.19 5.01
CA CYS A 75 14.37 3.01 3.86
C CYS A 75 14.43 4.30 3.04
N GLU A 76 15.57 4.94 3.02
CA GLU A 76 15.74 6.21 2.31
C GLU A 76 15.59 6.05 0.80
N ALA A 77 15.92 4.88 0.28
CA ALA A 77 15.81 4.61 -1.15
C ALA A 77 14.37 4.35 -1.59
N SER A 78 13.47 4.11 -0.66
CA SER A 78 12.09 3.80 -0.99
C SER A 78 11.26 5.06 -1.19
N TYR A 79 10.70 5.20 -2.37
CA TYR A 79 9.80 6.31 -2.66
C TYR A 79 8.53 6.18 -1.82
N THR A 80 7.98 4.98 -1.76
CA THR A 80 6.82 4.69 -0.92
C THR A 80 7.13 4.96 0.55
N GLY A 81 8.32 4.57 0.99
CA GLY A 81 8.73 4.77 2.36
C GLY A 81 8.76 6.23 2.76
N SER A 82 9.16 7.11 1.86
CA SER A 82 9.21 8.53 2.16
C SER A 82 7.82 9.10 2.47
N PHE A 83 6.79 8.57 1.84
CA PHE A 83 5.42 8.98 2.13
C PHE A 83 4.88 8.30 3.38
N LEU A 84 5.17 7.01 3.57
CA LEU A 84 4.74 6.28 4.76
C LEU A 84 5.28 6.90 6.04
N LYS A 85 6.49 7.42 5.98
CA LYS A 85 7.12 8.05 7.13
C LYS A 85 6.28 9.16 7.72
N LYS A 86 5.52 9.85 6.89
CA LYS A 86 4.65 10.94 7.33
C LYS A 86 3.35 10.45 7.93
N MET A 87 2.99 9.20 7.67
CA MET A 87 1.71 8.63 8.09
C MET A 87 1.82 7.72 9.31
N LEU A 88 3.03 7.32 9.67
CA LEU A 88 3.26 6.39 10.79
C LEU A 88 3.76 7.09 12.07
#